data_9e49d6bcac1136588c392ec1fdfa578a
#
_entry.id   9e49d6bcac1136588c392ec1fdfa578a
#
_cell.length_a   1.000
_cell.length_b   1.000
_cell.length_c   1.000
_cell.angle_alpha   90.00
_cell.angle_beta   90.00
_cell.angle_gamma   90.00
#
_symmetry.space_group_name_H-M   'P 1'
#
loop_
_entity.id
_entity.type
_entity.pdbx_description
1 polymer ?
#
loop_
_entity_poly.entity_id
_entity_poly.type
_entity_poly.pdbx_seq_one_letter_code
_entity_poly.pdbx_strand_id
1 'polypeptide(L)'
;MQFDDVLRGRRSIRGYKSDPVPKALIKEVLGLAMRSPSSMNTQPWNFTVVSGDVLDRIRAGNTERNLAGVPHSREFRIGEAFAGQHRDRQVGVAKQLFSAMGIEREDKAGRQDWVLRGFRQFDAPVCVIITYDRVLASSDDTAFDCGAVTTALVNAAW
;
A
#
# COMPACT_ATOMS: atom_id res chain seq x y z
N MET A 1 13.42 -20.02 -1.29
CA MET A 1 11.94 -20.17 -1.23
C MET A 1 11.44 -20.34 -2.66
N GLN A 2 10.53 -21.27 -2.89
CA GLN A 2 9.95 -21.46 -4.22
C GLN A 2 8.89 -20.39 -4.49
N PHE A 3 8.64 -20.07 -5.76
CA PHE A 3 7.67 -19.04 -6.13
C PHE A 3 6.26 -19.33 -5.60
N ASP A 4 5.85 -20.60 -5.64
CA ASP A 4 4.57 -21.05 -5.10
C ASP A 4 4.44 -20.79 -3.59
N ASP A 5 5.54 -20.91 -2.83
CA ASP A 5 5.56 -20.62 -1.40
C ASP A 5 5.29 -19.12 -1.16
N VAL A 6 5.88 -18.25 -2.00
CA VAL A 6 5.62 -16.80 -1.95
C VAL A 6 4.15 -16.52 -2.17
N LEU A 7 3.57 -17.06 -3.25
CA LEU A 7 2.16 -16.81 -3.60
C LEU A 7 1.20 -17.32 -2.50
N ARG A 8 1.48 -18.48 -1.92
CA ARG A 8 0.65 -19.09 -0.84
C ARG A 8 0.89 -18.42 0.51
N GLY A 9 2.11 -18.00 0.77
CA GLY A 9 2.57 -17.47 2.07
C GLY A 9 2.29 -16.00 2.27
N ARG A 10 2.47 -15.18 1.23
CA ARG A 10 2.38 -13.73 1.33
C ARG A 10 1.08 -13.27 2.02
N ARG A 11 1.25 -12.35 2.95
CA ARG A 11 0.15 -11.71 3.69
C ARG A 11 0.28 -10.19 3.60
N SER A 12 -0.81 -9.47 3.85
CA SER A 12 -0.81 -8.02 4.02
C SER A 12 -0.30 -7.70 5.43
N ILE A 13 1.01 -7.48 5.55
CA ILE A 13 1.66 -7.12 6.81
C ILE A 13 1.30 -5.67 7.17
N ARG A 14 0.93 -5.43 8.44
CA ARG A 14 0.55 -4.12 8.96
C ARG A 14 1.14 -3.85 10.34
N GLY A 15 2.26 -4.47 10.64
CA GLY A 15 3.10 -4.23 11.81
C GLY A 15 4.54 -4.51 11.42
N TYR A 16 5.41 -3.57 11.62
CA TYR A 16 6.80 -3.62 11.20
C TYR A 16 7.72 -3.41 12.40
N LYS A 17 8.93 -3.96 12.31
CA LYS A 17 10.03 -3.62 13.21
C LYS A 17 10.58 -2.25 12.81
N SER A 18 11.20 -1.55 13.77
CA SER A 18 11.84 -0.25 13.53
C SER A 18 13.23 -0.35 12.92
N ASP A 19 13.75 -1.58 12.73
CA ASP A 19 15.10 -1.79 12.21
C ASP A 19 15.27 -1.16 10.83
N PRO A 20 16.38 -0.47 10.55
CA PRO A 20 16.64 0.12 9.25
C PRO A 20 16.80 -0.97 8.19
N VAL A 21 16.22 -0.75 7.01
CA VAL A 21 16.35 -1.67 5.87
C VAL A 21 17.61 -1.30 5.07
N PRO A 22 18.54 -2.25 4.83
CA PRO A 22 19.73 -1.98 4.03
C PRO A 22 19.40 -1.51 2.61
N LYS A 23 20.07 -0.47 2.13
CA LYS A 23 19.88 0.05 0.77
C LYS A 23 20.11 -1.00 -0.32
N ALA A 24 21.02 -1.94 -0.09
CA ALA A 24 21.29 -3.04 -1.03
C ALA A 24 20.05 -3.94 -1.20
N LEU A 25 19.41 -4.30 -0.09
CA LEU A 25 18.18 -5.10 -0.11
C LEU A 25 17.02 -4.36 -0.82
N ILE A 26 16.89 -3.06 -0.56
CA ILE A 26 15.86 -2.25 -1.27
C ILE A 26 16.11 -2.26 -2.78
N LYS A 27 17.37 -2.09 -3.21
CA LYS A 27 17.73 -2.12 -4.63
C LYS A 27 17.46 -3.48 -5.26
N GLU A 28 17.74 -4.58 -4.56
CA GLU A 28 17.47 -5.94 -5.01
C GLU A 28 15.97 -6.15 -5.22
N VAL A 29 15.16 -5.83 -4.22
CA VAL A 29 13.70 -5.96 -4.27
C VAL A 29 13.10 -5.12 -5.41
N LEU A 30 13.55 -3.87 -5.57
CA LEU A 30 13.11 -3.02 -6.68
C LEU A 30 13.56 -3.56 -8.04
N GLY A 31 14.79 -4.07 -8.14
CA GLY A 31 15.31 -4.69 -9.35
C GLY A 31 14.48 -5.90 -9.80
N LEU A 32 14.03 -6.72 -8.85
CA LEU A 32 13.11 -7.83 -9.13
C LEU A 32 11.73 -7.32 -9.56
N ALA A 33 11.18 -6.32 -8.87
CA ALA A 33 9.90 -5.74 -9.21
C ALA A 33 9.88 -5.15 -10.63
N MET A 34 10.95 -4.49 -11.05
CA MET A 34 11.11 -3.91 -12.39
C MET A 34 11.13 -4.95 -13.53
N ARG A 35 11.13 -6.25 -13.22
CA ARG A 35 10.93 -7.33 -14.21
C ARG A 35 9.46 -7.53 -14.59
N SER A 36 8.54 -6.78 -13.98
CA SER A 36 7.12 -6.82 -14.35
C SER A 36 6.90 -6.48 -15.82
N PRO A 37 5.99 -7.17 -16.50
CA PRO A 37 5.57 -6.76 -17.83
C PRO A 37 4.78 -5.45 -17.76
N SER A 38 4.76 -4.72 -18.88
CA SER A 38 3.89 -3.57 -19.10
C SER A 38 3.42 -3.52 -20.55
N SER A 39 2.31 -2.84 -20.79
CA SER A 39 1.78 -2.63 -22.14
C SER A 39 2.88 -2.02 -23.02
N MET A 40 3.19 -2.67 -24.14
CA MET A 40 4.24 -2.28 -25.09
C MET A 40 5.61 -1.96 -24.44
N ASN A 41 5.89 -2.54 -23.28
CA ASN A 41 7.10 -2.31 -22.49
C ASN A 41 7.29 -0.83 -22.09
N THR A 42 6.22 -0.10 -21.87
CA THR A 42 6.25 1.33 -21.53
C THR A 42 6.82 1.61 -20.14
N GLN A 43 6.76 0.64 -19.21
CA GLN A 43 7.30 0.74 -17.85
C GLN A 43 6.93 2.07 -17.17
N PRO A 44 5.63 2.38 -17.03
CA PRO A 44 5.15 3.72 -16.70
C PRO A 44 5.45 4.15 -15.26
N TRP A 45 5.93 3.25 -14.42
CA TRP A 45 6.15 3.45 -13.00
C TRP A 45 7.47 4.16 -12.68
N ASN A 46 7.42 5.01 -11.66
CA ASN A 46 8.60 5.56 -10.99
C ASN A 46 8.55 5.16 -9.51
N PHE A 47 9.70 4.83 -8.93
CA PHE A 47 9.82 4.51 -7.52
C PHE A 47 10.51 5.63 -6.75
N THR A 48 9.83 6.16 -5.74
CA THR A 48 10.43 7.04 -4.74
C THR A 48 10.51 6.30 -3.41
N VAL A 49 11.72 6.04 -2.95
CA VAL A 49 11.97 5.39 -1.66
C VAL A 49 12.20 6.45 -0.60
N VAL A 50 11.43 6.41 0.47
CA VAL A 50 11.51 7.36 1.59
C VAL A 50 11.72 6.64 2.91
N SER A 51 12.55 7.22 3.79
CA SER A 51 12.86 6.72 5.13
C SER A 51 13.29 7.86 6.04
N GLY A 52 13.44 7.60 7.34
CA GLY A 52 13.91 8.58 8.34
C GLY A 52 13.04 9.84 8.35
N ASP A 53 13.64 11.00 8.60
CA ASP A 53 12.97 12.28 8.81
C ASP A 53 12.00 12.67 7.68
N VAL A 54 12.31 12.28 6.43
CA VAL A 54 11.42 12.56 5.30
C VAL A 54 10.13 11.76 5.43
N LEU A 55 10.24 10.47 5.77
CA LEU A 55 9.08 9.62 5.98
C LEU A 55 8.26 10.08 7.20
N ASP A 56 8.92 10.51 8.27
CA ASP A 56 8.26 11.00 9.48
C ASP A 56 7.47 12.30 9.22
N ARG A 57 8.00 13.20 8.40
CA ARG A 57 7.27 14.39 7.95
C ARG A 57 6.04 14.04 7.10
N ILE A 58 6.15 13.03 6.23
CA ILE A 58 5.01 12.54 5.44
C ILE A 58 3.92 11.98 6.36
N ARG A 59 4.29 11.18 7.36
CA ARG A 59 3.37 10.63 8.36
C ARG A 59 2.65 11.70 9.15
N ALA A 60 3.41 12.68 9.64
CA ALA A 60 2.86 13.81 10.39
C ALA A 60 1.85 14.59 9.53
N GLY A 61 2.22 14.97 8.31
CA GLY A 61 1.33 15.69 7.41
C GLY A 61 0.09 14.89 7.00
N ASN A 62 0.22 13.59 6.75
CA ASN A 62 -0.92 12.72 6.44
C ASN A 62 -1.88 12.63 7.63
N THR A 63 -1.35 12.47 8.84
CA THR A 63 -2.14 12.38 10.07
C THR A 63 -2.88 13.68 10.33
N GLU A 64 -2.18 14.82 10.27
CA GLU A 64 -2.75 16.15 10.45
C GLU A 64 -3.90 16.41 9.48
N ARG A 65 -3.66 16.18 8.18
CA ARG A 65 -4.68 16.40 7.14
C ARG A 65 -5.90 15.50 7.31
N ASN A 66 -5.69 14.24 7.71
CA ASN A 66 -6.79 13.33 7.99
C ASN A 66 -7.64 13.80 9.18
N LEU A 67 -6.99 14.20 10.29
CA LEU A 67 -7.68 14.70 11.48
C LEU A 67 -8.41 16.03 11.21
N ALA A 68 -7.85 16.88 10.35
CA ALA A 68 -8.49 18.11 9.91
C ALA A 68 -9.62 17.91 8.90
N GLY A 69 -9.92 16.67 8.50
CA GLY A 69 -10.98 16.34 7.54
C GLY A 69 -10.71 16.85 6.12
N VAL A 70 -9.45 17.06 5.75
CA VAL A 70 -9.08 17.50 4.39
C VAL A 70 -9.53 16.43 3.38
N PRO A 71 -10.31 16.80 2.35
CA PRO A 71 -10.78 15.86 1.36
C PRO A 71 -9.64 15.16 0.62
N HIS A 72 -9.84 13.89 0.28
CA HIS A 72 -8.88 13.14 -0.53
C HIS A 72 -8.83 13.69 -1.97
N SER A 73 -7.63 13.96 -2.47
CA SER A 73 -7.37 14.16 -3.89
C SER A 73 -6.89 12.83 -4.48
N ARG A 74 -7.74 12.17 -5.25
CA ARG A 74 -7.46 10.81 -5.79
C ARG A 74 -7.17 10.88 -7.27
N GLU A 75 -6.09 10.24 -7.69
CA GLU A 75 -5.74 10.09 -9.10
C GLU A 75 -6.67 9.08 -9.79
N PHE A 76 -6.97 7.96 -9.12
CA PHE A 76 -7.89 6.96 -9.64
C PHE A 76 -9.30 7.13 -9.07
N ARG A 77 -10.29 6.97 -9.93
CA ARG A 77 -11.69 6.94 -9.49
C ARG A 77 -11.89 5.75 -8.56
N ILE A 78 -12.55 6.00 -7.44
CA ILE A 78 -13.13 4.93 -6.65
C ILE A 78 -14.54 4.74 -7.19
N GLY A 79 -14.85 3.51 -7.57
CA GLY A 79 -16.19 3.15 -8.00
C GLY A 79 -17.23 3.37 -6.90
N GLU A 80 -18.47 3.08 -7.22
CA GLU A 80 -19.58 3.08 -6.27
C GLU A 80 -19.31 2.12 -5.10
N ALA A 81 -20.09 2.25 -4.03
CA ALA A 81 -19.98 1.35 -2.89
C ALA A 81 -20.15 -0.11 -3.34
N PHE A 82 -19.34 -0.99 -2.80
CA PHE A 82 -19.45 -2.42 -3.10
C PHE A 82 -20.82 -2.97 -2.72
N ALA A 83 -21.38 -3.85 -3.56
CA ALA A 83 -22.65 -4.54 -3.34
C ALA A 83 -22.46 -6.07 -3.45
N GLY A 84 -23.44 -6.84 -3.00
CA GLY A 84 -23.46 -8.31 -3.07
C GLY A 84 -22.21 -8.94 -2.48
N GLN A 85 -21.71 -10.00 -3.11
CA GLN A 85 -20.53 -10.78 -2.68
C GLN A 85 -19.27 -9.92 -2.44
N HIS A 86 -19.08 -8.80 -3.17
CA HIS A 86 -17.95 -7.91 -2.97
C HIS A 86 -18.07 -7.16 -1.64
N ARG A 87 -19.27 -6.73 -1.29
CA ARG A 87 -19.56 -6.13 0.00
C ARG A 87 -19.39 -7.13 1.15
N ASP A 88 -19.84 -8.36 0.96
CA ASP A 88 -19.71 -9.42 1.97
C ASP A 88 -18.24 -9.72 2.28
N ARG A 89 -17.39 -9.81 1.26
CA ARG A 89 -15.93 -9.96 1.43
C ARG A 89 -15.31 -8.78 2.16
N GLN A 90 -15.70 -7.54 1.80
CA GLN A 90 -15.21 -6.33 2.47
C GLN A 90 -15.58 -6.31 3.95
N VAL A 91 -16.85 -6.63 4.27
CA VAL A 91 -17.33 -6.68 5.67
C VAL A 91 -16.69 -7.83 6.42
N GLY A 92 -16.55 -9.00 5.78
CA GLY A 92 -15.91 -10.17 6.37
C GLY A 92 -14.47 -9.89 6.80
N VAL A 93 -13.67 -9.30 5.92
CA VAL A 93 -12.27 -8.96 6.24
C VAL A 93 -12.18 -7.91 7.34
N ALA A 94 -13.09 -6.92 7.35
CA ALA A 94 -13.11 -5.89 8.40
C ALA A 94 -13.45 -6.49 9.77
N LYS A 95 -14.44 -7.40 9.83
CA LYS A 95 -14.80 -8.11 11.08
C LYS A 95 -13.63 -8.93 11.62
N GLN A 96 -12.99 -9.73 10.76
CA GLN A 96 -11.84 -10.56 11.15
C GLN A 96 -10.67 -9.70 11.65
N LEU A 97 -10.39 -8.60 10.96
CA LEU A 97 -9.32 -7.67 11.31
C LEU A 97 -9.54 -7.04 12.68
N PHE A 98 -10.72 -6.44 12.89
CA PHE A 98 -11.02 -5.78 14.17
C PHE A 98 -11.10 -6.77 15.32
N SER A 99 -11.65 -7.96 15.10
CA SER A 99 -11.64 -9.05 16.09
C SER A 99 -10.21 -9.45 16.47
N ALA A 100 -9.32 -9.63 15.48
CA ALA A 100 -7.92 -9.97 15.73
C ALA A 100 -7.14 -8.86 16.45
N MET A 101 -7.60 -7.61 16.33
CA MET A 101 -7.02 -6.45 17.00
C MET A 101 -7.64 -6.15 18.37
N GLY A 102 -8.68 -6.89 18.77
CA GLY A 102 -9.42 -6.60 20.01
C GLY A 102 -10.19 -5.28 19.96
N ILE A 103 -10.56 -4.80 18.75
CA ILE A 103 -11.27 -3.53 18.57
C ILE A 103 -12.77 -3.82 18.39
N GLU A 104 -13.55 -3.47 19.38
CA GLU A 104 -14.99 -3.65 19.38
C GLU A 104 -15.69 -2.69 18.41
N ARG A 105 -16.95 -3.00 18.07
CA ARG A 105 -17.73 -2.19 17.12
C ARG A 105 -17.96 -0.76 17.61
N GLU A 106 -18.16 -0.61 18.89
CA GLU A 106 -18.44 0.63 19.59
C GLU A 106 -17.19 1.44 19.92
N ASP A 107 -16.01 0.81 19.83
CA ASP A 107 -14.72 1.48 20.07
C ASP A 107 -14.34 2.39 18.87
N LYS A 108 -14.90 3.59 18.88
CA LYS A 108 -14.63 4.60 17.86
C LYS A 108 -13.17 5.06 17.86
N ALA A 109 -12.55 5.15 19.04
CA ALA A 109 -11.17 5.59 19.18
C ALA A 109 -10.19 4.57 18.59
N GLY A 110 -10.34 3.30 18.93
CA GLY A 110 -9.52 2.21 18.36
C GLY A 110 -9.68 2.11 16.86
N ARG A 111 -10.90 2.29 16.34
CA ARG A 111 -11.16 2.31 14.88
C ARG A 111 -10.51 3.48 14.19
N GLN A 112 -10.54 4.66 14.80
CA GLN A 112 -9.87 5.85 14.26
C GLN A 112 -8.35 5.66 14.27
N ASP A 113 -7.78 5.16 15.39
CA ASP A 113 -6.33 4.86 15.42
C ASP A 113 -5.94 3.86 14.34
N TRP A 114 -6.73 2.81 14.12
CA TRP A 114 -6.48 1.87 13.03
C TRP A 114 -6.43 2.55 11.66
N VAL A 115 -7.35 3.48 11.38
CA VAL A 115 -7.35 4.25 10.13
C VAL A 115 -6.08 5.11 10.05
N LEU A 116 -5.73 5.81 11.12
CA LEU A 116 -4.52 6.64 11.18
C LEU A 116 -3.23 5.84 11.00
N ARG A 117 -3.17 4.58 11.43
CA ARG A 117 -2.02 3.69 11.16
C ARG A 117 -1.76 3.53 9.67
N GLY A 118 -2.80 3.45 8.83
CA GLY A 118 -2.65 3.44 7.37
C GLY A 118 -2.00 4.74 6.85
N PHE A 119 -2.41 5.89 7.37
CA PHE A 119 -1.82 7.19 7.01
C PHE A 119 -0.38 7.36 7.50
N ARG A 120 0.02 6.62 8.55
CA ARG A 120 1.41 6.53 9.02
C ARG A 120 2.22 5.41 8.34
N GLN A 121 1.70 4.81 7.27
CA GLN A 121 2.32 3.64 6.58
C GLN A 121 2.64 2.49 7.56
N PHE A 122 1.78 2.29 8.56
CA PHE A 122 1.93 1.28 9.61
C PHE A 122 3.28 1.34 10.34
N ASP A 123 3.87 2.53 10.43
CA ASP A 123 5.14 2.84 11.07
C ASP A 123 6.33 2.03 10.48
N ALA A 124 6.24 1.61 9.21
CA ALA A 124 7.29 0.88 8.52
C ALA A 124 8.56 1.74 8.35
N PRO A 125 9.79 1.21 8.53
CA PRO A 125 11.02 1.99 8.47
C PRO A 125 11.32 2.56 7.08
N VAL A 126 10.72 1.99 6.03
CA VAL A 126 10.85 2.42 4.64
C VAL A 126 9.48 2.39 3.97
N CYS A 127 9.21 3.39 3.13
CA CYS A 127 8.05 3.42 2.26
C CYS A 127 8.49 3.58 0.80
N VAL A 128 7.89 2.82 -0.09
CA VAL A 128 8.06 2.97 -1.54
C VAL A 128 6.80 3.60 -2.10
N ILE A 129 6.95 4.79 -2.69
CA ILE A 129 5.87 5.50 -3.36
C ILE A 129 6.01 5.21 -4.86
N ILE A 130 4.97 4.65 -5.45
CA ILE A 130 4.91 4.35 -6.88
C ILE A 130 4.13 5.48 -7.54
N THR A 131 4.74 6.12 -8.52
CA THR A 131 4.12 7.18 -9.31
C THR A 131 4.27 6.87 -10.80
N TYR A 132 3.51 7.57 -11.63
CA TYR A 132 3.62 7.52 -13.09
C TYR A 132 3.58 8.93 -13.66
N ASP A 133 4.02 9.11 -14.90
CA ASP A 133 3.97 10.40 -15.55
C ASP A 133 2.52 10.78 -15.83
N ARG A 134 2.15 12.02 -15.54
CA ARG A 134 0.79 12.55 -15.71
C ARG A 134 0.29 12.47 -17.15
N VAL A 135 1.16 12.48 -18.13
CA VAL A 135 0.82 12.30 -19.55
C VAL A 135 0.16 10.94 -19.81
N LEU A 136 0.43 9.94 -18.96
CA LEU A 136 -0.12 8.59 -19.04
C LEU A 136 -1.42 8.40 -18.25
N ALA A 137 -1.91 9.44 -17.57
CA ALA A 137 -3.06 9.35 -16.66
C ALA A 137 -4.38 9.01 -17.37
N SER A 138 -4.47 9.19 -18.68
CA SER A 138 -5.67 8.86 -19.48
C SER A 138 -5.72 7.41 -19.93
N SER A 139 -4.67 6.62 -19.69
CA SER A 139 -4.60 5.21 -20.10
C SER A 139 -4.93 4.29 -18.93
N ASP A 140 -5.91 3.42 -19.11
CA ASP A 140 -6.24 2.36 -18.15
C ASP A 140 -5.08 1.36 -17.99
N ASP A 141 -4.27 1.15 -19.04
CA ASP A 141 -3.08 0.31 -19.02
C ASP A 141 -2.08 0.77 -17.96
N THR A 142 -1.93 2.08 -17.76
CA THR A 142 -1.02 2.64 -16.76
C THR A 142 -1.37 2.18 -15.34
N ALA A 143 -2.66 2.19 -15.00
CA ALA A 143 -3.13 1.72 -13.69
C ALA A 143 -2.90 0.21 -13.54
N PHE A 144 -3.18 -0.56 -14.59
CA PHE A 144 -2.96 -2.01 -14.63
C PHE A 144 -1.47 -2.36 -14.46
N ASP A 145 -0.59 -1.70 -15.20
CA ASP A 145 0.85 -1.90 -15.16
C ASP A 145 1.43 -1.52 -13.79
N CYS A 146 0.96 -0.42 -13.19
CA CYS A 146 1.33 -0.04 -11.83
C CYS A 146 0.85 -1.08 -10.79
N GLY A 147 -0.29 -1.71 -11.01
CA GLY A 147 -0.77 -2.84 -10.20
C GLY A 147 0.11 -4.08 -10.34
N ALA A 148 0.56 -4.38 -11.57
CA ALA A 148 1.45 -5.49 -11.85
C ALA A 148 2.80 -5.33 -11.14
N VAL A 149 3.46 -4.17 -11.28
CA VAL A 149 4.74 -3.90 -10.62
C VAL A 149 4.59 -3.85 -9.09
N THR A 150 3.47 -3.36 -8.56
CA THR A 150 3.18 -3.40 -7.12
C THR A 150 3.10 -4.83 -6.62
N THR A 151 2.43 -5.72 -7.36
CA THR A 151 2.33 -7.15 -7.01
C THR A 151 3.71 -7.81 -7.02
N ALA A 152 4.53 -7.54 -8.04
CA ALA A 152 5.91 -8.05 -8.09
C ALA A 152 6.74 -7.53 -6.91
N LEU A 153 6.61 -6.24 -6.56
CA LEU A 153 7.31 -5.62 -5.42
C LEU A 153 6.97 -6.33 -4.09
N VAL A 154 5.68 -6.54 -3.80
CA VAL A 154 5.29 -7.18 -2.54
C VAL A 154 5.65 -8.66 -2.49
N ASN A 155 5.71 -9.34 -3.63
CA ASN A 155 6.18 -10.72 -3.72
C ASN A 155 7.71 -10.81 -3.55
N ALA A 156 8.45 -9.87 -4.11
CA ALA A 156 9.91 -9.82 -3.96
C ALA A 156 10.34 -9.45 -2.53
N ALA A 157 9.51 -8.70 -1.82
CA ALA A 157 9.78 -8.30 -0.43
C ALA A 157 9.36 -9.37 0.61
N TRP A 158 8.63 -10.39 0.20
CA TRP A 158 8.18 -11.49 1.06
C TRP A 158 9.28 -12.52 1.26
#